data_2c33990e5a21de455f78d10c6fbf3ebf
#
_entry.id   2c33990e5a21de455f78d10c6fbf3ebf
#
_cell.length_a   1.000
_cell.length_b   1.000
_cell.length_c   1.000
_cell.angle_alpha   90.00
_cell.angle_beta   90.00
_cell.angle_gamma   90.00
#
_symmetry.space_group_name_H-M   'P 1'
#
loop_
_entity.id
_entity.type
_entity.pdbx_description
1 polymer ?
#
loop_
_entity_poly.entity_id
_entity_poly.type
_entity_poly.pdbx_seq_one_letter_code
_entity_poly.pdbx_strand_id
1 'polypeptide(L)'
;MAKQRDPVIDSMRGIGIVLMVLGHSGFPGTDFIYLFHMALFFMLSGWLFSLRGGPVHFIKRKAVTLWLPFVLANTAFTVLNNLFLKLNILTSDERILQVPGNAVTTPVTVKDVIGRTVHWCVFDGGTQLGGAMWFIQALFQVSILYALVEFILQRLLHGADTLLPQGLFSGVLLWVGWRCGLAGWNVWGLGIAASCYCLFYLGTVLRRTTRESIPTYQRGIFAAAAFAVLLILGRLGSVGLAGNGYSSPIFLLAASLAGWVLVREAACLTAPLPCVR
;
A
#
# COMPACT_ATOMS: atom_id res chain seq x y z
N MET A 1 16.15 9.56 23.19
CA MET A 1 15.47 8.30 23.53
C MET A 1 15.07 7.58 22.24
N ALA A 2 15.57 6.38 22.02
CA ALA A 2 15.16 5.54 20.90
C ALA A 2 13.65 5.26 21.05
N LYS A 3 12.88 5.49 19.97
CA LYS A 3 11.44 5.20 19.96
C LYS A 3 11.28 3.70 20.18
N GLN A 4 10.69 3.30 21.30
CA GLN A 4 10.39 1.90 21.59
C GLN A 4 9.56 1.33 20.43
N ARG A 5 10.02 0.24 19.81
CA ARG A 5 9.33 -0.43 18.73
C ARG A 5 8.06 -1.08 19.29
N ASP A 6 6.97 -0.98 18.55
CA ASP A 6 5.72 -1.67 18.87
C ASP A 6 5.78 -3.09 18.26
N PRO A 7 5.93 -4.15 19.09
CA PRO A 7 6.10 -5.50 18.58
C PRO A 7 4.87 -6.00 17.81
N VAL A 8 3.67 -5.53 18.14
CA VAL A 8 2.45 -5.90 17.42
C VAL A 8 2.48 -5.33 16.00
N ILE A 9 2.86 -4.07 15.83
CA ILE A 9 2.96 -3.43 14.52
C ILE A 9 4.07 -4.08 13.68
N ASP A 10 5.19 -4.46 14.29
CA ASP A 10 6.26 -5.16 13.57
C ASP A 10 5.82 -6.58 13.14
N SER A 11 5.06 -7.30 14.00
CA SER A 11 4.44 -8.60 13.66
C SER A 11 3.40 -8.46 12.54
N MET A 12 2.54 -7.44 12.59
CA MET A 12 1.57 -7.16 11.50
C MET A 12 2.27 -6.93 10.16
N ARG A 13 3.40 -6.24 10.15
CA ARG A 13 4.21 -6.06 8.92
C ARG A 13 4.77 -7.38 8.42
N GLY A 14 5.31 -8.21 9.32
CA GLY A 14 5.81 -9.54 8.98
C GLY A 14 4.72 -10.41 8.36
N ILE A 15 3.56 -10.49 9.02
CA ILE A 15 2.38 -11.22 8.49
C ILE A 15 1.98 -10.65 7.12
N GLY A 16 1.91 -9.32 6.98
CA GLY A 16 1.58 -8.67 5.71
C GLY A 16 2.54 -9.05 4.58
N ILE A 17 3.85 -9.13 4.84
CA ILE A 17 4.85 -9.57 3.85
C ILE A 17 4.62 -11.03 3.46
N VAL A 18 4.37 -11.93 4.43
CA VAL A 18 4.05 -13.34 4.15
C VAL A 18 2.79 -13.45 3.28
N LEU A 19 1.73 -12.71 3.62
CA LEU A 19 0.51 -12.68 2.82
C LEU A 19 0.75 -12.14 1.40
N MET A 20 1.60 -11.14 1.24
CA MET A 20 1.97 -10.62 -0.08
C MET A 20 2.69 -11.69 -0.92
N VAL A 21 3.64 -12.41 -0.35
CA VAL A 21 4.34 -13.50 -1.05
C VAL A 21 3.37 -14.61 -1.43
N LEU A 22 2.51 -15.05 -0.52
CA LEU A 22 1.48 -16.06 -0.77
C LEU A 22 0.51 -15.61 -1.87
N GLY A 23 0.08 -14.34 -1.85
CA GLY A 23 -0.80 -13.78 -2.88
C GLY A 23 -0.20 -13.80 -4.29
N HIS A 24 1.13 -13.82 -4.43
CA HIS A 24 1.83 -13.87 -5.72
C HIS A 24 2.37 -15.26 -6.09
N SER A 25 2.15 -16.28 -5.24
CA SER A 25 2.68 -17.62 -5.44
C SER A 25 1.72 -18.61 -6.11
N GLY A 26 0.54 -18.17 -6.56
CA GLY A 26 -0.52 -19.05 -7.06
C GLY A 26 -1.24 -19.83 -5.95
N PHE A 27 -1.16 -19.38 -4.71
CA PHE A 27 -1.84 -19.98 -3.58
C PHE A 27 -3.38 -19.98 -3.78
N PRO A 28 -4.09 -21.08 -3.49
CA PRO A 28 -5.55 -21.16 -3.72
C PRO A 28 -6.40 -20.14 -2.97
N GLY A 29 -5.84 -19.52 -1.90
CA GLY A 29 -6.48 -18.45 -1.12
C GLY A 29 -6.14 -17.03 -1.55
N THR A 30 -5.55 -16.84 -2.74
CA THR A 30 -5.10 -15.53 -3.23
C THR A 30 -6.21 -14.48 -3.25
N ASP A 31 -7.41 -14.83 -3.71
CA ASP A 31 -8.54 -13.89 -3.77
C ASP A 31 -8.96 -13.38 -2.38
N PHE A 32 -8.93 -14.26 -1.38
CA PHE A 32 -9.17 -13.89 0.02
C PHE A 32 -8.08 -12.93 0.53
N ILE A 33 -6.81 -13.22 0.25
CA ILE A 33 -5.68 -12.37 0.66
C ILE A 33 -5.80 -10.98 0.00
N TYR A 34 -6.18 -10.91 -1.25
CA TYR A 34 -6.27 -9.67 -2.03
C TYR A 34 -7.33 -8.70 -1.49
N LEU A 35 -8.34 -9.17 -0.76
CA LEU A 35 -9.33 -8.30 -0.14
C LEU A 35 -8.72 -7.23 0.77
N PHE A 36 -7.58 -7.50 1.42
CA PHE A 36 -7.08 -6.61 2.47
C PHE A 36 -5.55 -6.42 2.57
N HIS A 37 -4.73 -7.35 2.03
CA HIS A 37 -3.29 -7.35 2.32
C HIS A 37 -2.58 -6.05 1.87
N MET A 38 -2.93 -5.49 0.72
CA MET A 38 -2.33 -4.23 0.28
C MET A 38 -2.88 -3.03 1.07
N ALA A 39 -4.18 -3.03 1.38
CA ALA A 39 -4.80 -2.01 2.23
C ALA A 39 -4.14 -1.96 3.62
N LEU A 40 -3.77 -3.11 4.19
CA LEU A 40 -3.06 -3.23 5.45
C LEU A 40 -1.78 -2.38 5.49
N PHE A 41 -0.98 -2.38 4.43
CA PHE A 41 0.27 -1.60 4.39
C PHE A 41 0.04 -0.09 4.33
N PHE A 42 -1.00 0.38 3.64
CA PHE A 42 -1.40 1.80 3.67
C PHE A 42 -1.84 2.19 5.08
N MET A 43 -2.66 1.38 5.73
CA MET A 43 -3.12 1.62 7.10
C MET A 43 -1.96 1.58 8.11
N LEU A 44 -1.03 0.63 8.01
CA LEU A 44 0.19 0.58 8.82
C LEU A 44 1.06 1.82 8.62
N SER A 45 1.14 2.32 7.39
CA SER A 45 1.90 3.54 7.09
C SER A 45 1.25 4.78 7.69
N GLY A 46 -0.09 4.85 7.69
CA GLY A 46 -0.87 5.87 8.39
C GLY A 46 -0.72 5.77 9.92
N TRP A 47 -0.79 4.58 10.49
CA TRP A 47 -0.54 4.35 11.92
C TRP A 47 0.82 4.90 12.37
N LEU A 48 1.83 4.75 11.53
CA LEU A 48 3.19 5.21 11.83
C LEU A 48 3.46 6.66 11.40
N PHE A 49 2.45 7.32 10.84
CA PHE A 49 2.60 8.70 10.40
C PHE A 49 3.00 9.63 11.54
N SER A 50 3.96 10.48 11.26
CA SER A 50 4.38 11.54 12.17
C SER A 50 5.07 12.65 11.38
N LEU A 51 4.58 13.88 11.54
CA LEU A 51 5.09 15.08 10.90
C LEU A 51 6.21 15.76 11.72
N ARG A 52 6.84 15.03 12.65
CA ARG A 52 7.95 15.55 13.45
C ARG A 52 9.09 16.03 12.56
N GLY A 53 9.58 17.24 12.80
CA GLY A 53 10.60 17.88 11.96
C GLY A 53 10.03 18.61 10.74
N GLY A 54 8.69 18.68 10.61
CA GLY A 54 8.00 19.40 9.54
C GLY A 54 7.89 18.64 8.21
N PRO A 55 7.13 19.21 7.26
CA PRO A 55 6.81 18.53 5.99
C PRO A 55 8.05 18.30 5.12
N VAL A 56 8.99 19.25 5.07
CA VAL A 56 10.22 19.12 4.25
C VAL A 56 11.07 17.94 4.71
N HIS A 57 11.27 17.79 6.03
CA HIS A 57 11.99 16.64 6.58
C HIS A 57 11.29 15.32 6.28
N PHE A 58 9.95 15.30 6.40
CA PHE A 58 9.15 14.13 6.07
C PHE A 58 9.29 13.74 4.60
N ILE A 59 9.17 14.71 3.66
CA ILE A 59 9.30 14.49 2.22
C ILE A 59 10.69 13.95 1.89
N LYS A 60 11.78 14.57 2.39
CA LYS A 60 13.15 14.10 2.17
C LYS A 60 13.33 12.64 2.63
N ARG A 61 12.81 12.28 3.81
CA ARG A 61 12.86 10.92 4.32
C ARG A 61 12.10 9.95 3.42
N LYS A 62 10.90 10.32 2.95
CA LYS A 62 10.11 9.48 2.03
C LYS A 62 10.78 9.35 0.66
N ALA A 63 11.42 10.40 0.16
CA ALA A 63 12.21 10.33 -1.06
C ALA A 63 13.34 9.30 -0.96
N VAL A 64 14.09 9.30 0.14
CA VAL A 64 15.18 8.32 0.34
C VAL A 64 14.65 6.90 0.58
N THR A 65 13.51 6.73 1.27
CA THR A 65 13.04 5.40 1.68
C THR A 65 12.06 4.75 0.71
N LEU A 66 11.43 5.50 -0.19
CA LEU A 66 10.47 4.97 -1.16
C LEU A 66 10.85 5.33 -2.60
N TRP A 67 11.03 6.62 -2.91
CA TRP A 67 11.28 7.06 -4.28
C TRP A 67 12.65 6.59 -4.80
N LEU A 68 13.72 6.77 -4.03
CA LEU A 68 15.06 6.35 -4.45
C LEU A 68 15.14 4.82 -4.68
N PRO A 69 14.67 3.94 -3.78
CA PRO A 69 14.63 2.50 -4.05
C PRO A 69 13.76 2.14 -5.27
N PHE A 70 12.65 2.83 -5.49
CA PHE A 70 11.82 2.63 -6.68
C PHE A 70 12.60 2.91 -7.97
N VAL A 71 13.28 4.06 -8.06
CA VAL A 71 14.07 4.44 -9.23
C VAL A 71 15.23 3.46 -9.44
N LEU A 72 15.98 3.16 -8.37
CA LEU A 72 17.14 2.26 -8.46
C LEU A 72 16.75 0.84 -8.89
N ALA A 73 15.67 0.28 -8.33
CA ALA A 73 15.22 -1.06 -8.68
C ALA A 73 14.74 -1.14 -10.14
N ASN A 74 13.90 -0.21 -10.59
CA ASN A 74 13.44 -0.20 -11.98
C ASN A 74 14.58 0.05 -12.95
N THR A 75 15.55 0.91 -12.62
CA THR A 75 16.76 1.10 -13.43
C THR A 75 17.57 -0.18 -13.50
N ALA A 76 17.80 -0.87 -12.38
CA ALA A 76 18.51 -2.14 -12.34
C ALA A 76 17.80 -3.21 -13.18
N PHE A 77 16.48 -3.34 -13.09
CA PHE A 77 15.71 -4.26 -13.93
C PHE A 77 15.81 -3.89 -15.42
N THR A 78 15.86 -2.60 -15.76
CA THR A 78 16.04 -2.15 -17.13
C THR A 78 17.45 -2.46 -17.64
N VAL A 79 18.50 -2.27 -16.85
CA VAL A 79 19.87 -2.65 -17.21
C VAL A 79 20.01 -4.15 -17.45
N LEU A 80 19.37 -4.96 -16.61
CA LEU A 80 19.41 -6.42 -16.68
C LEU A 80 18.42 -7.00 -17.71
N ASN A 81 17.58 -6.18 -18.35
CA ASN A 81 16.53 -6.61 -19.28
C ASN A 81 17.04 -7.56 -20.37
N ASN A 82 18.13 -7.20 -21.04
CA ASN A 82 18.66 -8.00 -22.14
C ASN A 82 19.20 -9.36 -21.67
N LEU A 83 19.80 -9.41 -20.48
CA LEU A 83 20.24 -10.64 -19.87
C LEU A 83 19.03 -11.53 -19.52
N PHE A 84 18.03 -10.97 -18.90
CA PHE A 84 16.83 -11.70 -18.47
C PHE A 84 15.97 -12.19 -19.64
N LEU A 85 15.93 -11.45 -20.75
CA LEU A 85 15.33 -11.94 -22.00
C LEU A 85 16.10 -13.17 -22.57
N LYS A 86 17.45 -13.13 -22.57
CA LYS A 86 18.27 -14.26 -23.02
C LYS A 86 18.11 -15.48 -22.13
N LEU A 87 17.88 -15.30 -20.83
CA LEU A 87 17.68 -16.37 -19.85
C LEU A 87 16.22 -16.87 -19.78
N ASN A 88 15.31 -16.34 -20.62
CA ASN A 88 13.88 -16.60 -20.60
C ASN A 88 13.22 -16.34 -19.22
N ILE A 89 13.78 -15.43 -18.43
CA ILE A 89 13.16 -14.92 -17.19
C ILE A 89 12.07 -13.91 -17.52
N LEU A 90 12.30 -13.10 -18.59
CA LEU A 90 11.30 -12.17 -19.13
C LEU A 90 10.73 -12.73 -20.43
N THR A 91 9.47 -12.37 -20.70
CA THR A 91 8.84 -12.70 -21.99
C THR A 91 8.94 -11.55 -22.98
N SER A 92 9.08 -11.90 -24.26
CA SER A 92 8.93 -10.97 -25.39
C SER A 92 7.49 -10.94 -25.95
N ASP A 93 6.60 -11.81 -25.45
CA ASP A 93 5.21 -11.92 -25.91
C ASP A 93 4.31 -11.00 -25.07
N GLU A 94 3.86 -9.89 -25.65
CA GLU A 94 2.99 -8.91 -25.00
C GLU A 94 1.63 -9.49 -24.58
N ARG A 95 1.17 -10.57 -25.23
CA ARG A 95 -0.10 -11.21 -24.90
C ARG A 95 -0.10 -11.93 -23.56
N ILE A 96 1.08 -12.30 -23.07
CA ILE A 96 1.27 -13.00 -21.79
C ILE A 96 1.41 -11.99 -20.65
N LEU A 97 1.74 -10.72 -20.97
CA LEU A 97 1.99 -9.71 -19.95
C LEU A 97 0.70 -9.30 -19.24
N GLN A 98 0.65 -9.49 -17.94
CA GLN A 98 -0.42 -8.98 -17.09
C GLN A 98 -0.27 -7.48 -16.77
N VAL A 99 0.84 -6.86 -17.19
CA VAL A 99 1.14 -5.45 -16.92
C VAL A 99 0.87 -4.64 -18.17
N PRO A 100 -0.05 -3.66 -18.14
CA PRO A 100 -0.40 -2.89 -19.32
C PRO A 100 0.76 -2.03 -19.84
N GLY A 101 0.95 -2.09 -21.14
CA GLY A 101 1.44 -1.00 -22.01
C GLY A 101 2.89 -0.54 -21.95
N ASN A 102 3.62 -0.68 -20.83
CA ASN A 102 4.96 -0.09 -20.68
C ASN A 102 6.05 -1.10 -20.25
N ALA A 103 5.71 -2.39 -20.17
CA ALA A 103 6.70 -3.40 -19.89
C ALA A 103 7.66 -3.57 -21.09
N VAL A 104 8.94 -3.63 -20.79
CA VAL A 104 9.98 -3.78 -21.81
C VAL A 104 10.02 -5.22 -22.28
N THR A 105 9.56 -5.48 -23.50
CA THR A 105 9.53 -6.81 -24.15
C THR A 105 10.66 -7.00 -25.12
N THR A 106 11.34 -5.93 -25.50
CA THR A 106 12.42 -5.92 -26.51
C THR A 106 13.78 -5.60 -25.88
N PRO A 107 14.89 -5.97 -26.53
CA PRO A 107 16.21 -5.56 -26.09
C PRO A 107 16.34 -4.06 -25.99
N VAL A 108 16.98 -3.58 -24.93
CA VAL A 108 17.21 -2.18 -24.64
C VAL A 108 18.65 -1.78 -24.94
N THR A 109 18.84 -0.54 -25.42
CA THR A 109 20.15 0.11 -25.59
C THR A 109 20.50 0.94 -24.37
N VAL A 110 21.75 1.41 -24.28
CA VAL A 110 22.18 2.35 -23.22
C VAL A 110 21.33 3.63 -23.23
N LYS A 111 20.99 4.13 -24.41
CA LYS A 111 20.09 5.30 -24.56
C LYS A 111 18.71 5.04 -23.97
N ASP A 112 18.16 3.84 -24.19
CA ASP A 112 16.86 3.45 -23.63
C ASP A 112 16.93 3.35 -22.10
N VAL A 113 18.01 2.83 -21.54
CA VAL A 113 18.22 2.79 -20.08
C VAL A 113 18.18 4.20 -19.50
N ILE A 114 18.91 5.15 -20.08
CA ILE A 114 18.95 6.55 -19.62
C ILE A 114 17.55 7.16 -19.72
N GLY A 115 16.90 7.06 -20.88
CA GLY A 115 15.55 7.60 -21.09
C GLY A 115 14.53 7.04 -20.10
N ARG A 116 14.51 5.72 -19.93
CA ARG A 116 13.61 5.06 -18.97
C ARG A 116 13.91 5.45 -17.52
N THR A 117 15.18 5.61 -17.14
CA THR A 117 15.52 6.09 -15.80
C THR A 117 14.93 7.47 -15.51
N VAL A 118 14.89 8.36 -16.51
CA VAL A 118 14.21 9.66 -16.36
C VAL A 118 12.69 9.46 -16.16
N HIS A 119 12.06 8.55 -16.89
CA HIS A 119 10.65 8.19 -16.68
C HIS A 119 10.40 7.62 -15.28
N TRP A 120 11.29 6.77 -14.76
CA TRP A 120 11.20 6.26 -13.38
C TRP A 120 11.26 7.37 -12.33
N CYS A 121 12.02 8.44 -12.57
CA CYS A 121 12.07 9.58 -11.65
C CYS A 121 10.73 10.29 -11.47
N VAL A 122 9.86 10.22 -12.48
CA VAL A 122 8.50 10.82 -12.46
C VAL A 122 7.40 9.77 -12.34
N PHE A 123 7.73 8.53 -11.98
CA PHE A 123 6.78 7.42 -11.86
C PHE A 123 6.02 7.10 -13.16
N ASP A 124 6.67 7.23 -14.30
CA ASP A 124 6.07 6.93 -15.60
C ASP A 124 6.49 5.53 -16.08
N GLY A 125 5.52 4.62 -16.20
CA GLY A 125 5.70 3.28 -16.69
C GLY A 125 6.07 2.23 -15.65
N GLY A 126 6.44 1.03 -16.13
CA GLY A 126 6.80 -0.14 -15.32
C GLY A 126 7.76 -1.08 -16.03
N THR A 127 8.30 -2.03 -15.29
CA THR A 127 9.09 -3.15 -15.82
C THR A 127 8.36 -4.46 -15.54
N GLN A 128 8.64 -5.53 -16.30
CA GLN A 128 7.99 -6.85 -16.05
C GLN A 128 8.22 -7.33 -14.61
N LEU A 129 9.45 -7.20 -14.09
CA LEU A 129 9.79 -7.58 -12.71
C LEU A 129 9.34 -6.53 -11.68
N GLY A 130 9.05 -5.31 -12.12
CA GLY A 130 8.60 -4.20 -11.29
C GLY A 130 7.07 -4.15 -11.09
N GLY A 131 6.32 -5.20 -11.44
CA GLY A 131 4.87 -5.20 -11.34
C GLY A 131 4.31 -4.81 -9.97
N ALA A 132 4.96 -5.22 -8.89
CA ALA A 132 4.58 -4.84 -7.52
C ALA A 132 5.01 -3.41 -7.12
N MET A 133 5.81 -2.71 -7.92
CA MET A 133 6.35 -1.38 -7.59
C MET A 133 5.27 -0.28 -7.60
N TRP A 134 4.11 -0.51 -8.22
CA TRP A 134 2.95 0.39 -8.14
C TRP A 134 2.62 0.77 -6.69
N PHE A 135 2.81 -0.18 -5.76
CA PHE A 135 2.55 0.05 -4.34
C PHE A 135 3.49 1.09 -3.74
N ILE A 136 4.80 1.03 -4.06
CA ILE A 136 5.79 2.00 -3.56
C ILE A 136 5.48 3.40 -4.10
N GLN A 137 5.13 3.50 -5.38
CA GLN A 137 4.68 4.73 -6.01
C GLN A 137 3.44 5.30 -5.30
N ALA A 138 2.37 4.52 -5.18
CA ALA A 138 1.14 4.96 -4.54
C ALA A 138 1.37 5.35 -3.08
N LEU A 139 2.17 4.57 -2.33
CA LEU A 139 2.49 4.88 -0.93
C LEU A 139 3.31 6.16 -0.79
N PHE A 140 4.23 6.44 -1.71
CA PHE A 140 4.95 7.71 -1.76
C PHE A 140 3.99 8.87 -1.97
N GLN A 141 3.17 8.81 -3.03
CA GLN A 141 2.20 9.85 -3.38
C GLN A 141 1.21 10.13 -2.24
N VAL A 142 0.60 9.08 -1.68
CA VAL A 142 -0.31 9.18 -0.53
C VAL A 142 0.38 9.80 0.68
N SER A 143 1.60 9.34 1.00
CA SER A 143 2.34 9.86 2.16
C SER A 143 2.64 11.36 2.03
N ILE A 144 3.03 11.81 0.83
CA ILE A 144 3.33 13.22 0.57
C ILE A 144 2.05 14.06 0.62
N LEU A 145 1.00 13.63 -0.09
CA LEU A 145 -0.28 14.34 -0.11
C LEU A 145 -0.86 14.46 1.30
N TYR A 146 -0.86 13.36 2.07
CA TYR A 146 -1.34 13.37 3.46
C TYR A 146 -0.56 14.34 4.34
N ALA A 147 0.77 14.34 4.23
CA ALA A 147 1.62 15.25 5.00
C ALA A 147 1.39 16.73 4.65
N LEU A 148 1.17 17.04 3.36
CA LEU A 148 0.88 18.40 2.92
C LEU A 148 -0.50 18.88 3.40
N VAL A 149 -1.53 18.03 3.23
CA VAL A 149 -2.89 18.36 3.72
C VAL A 149 -2.91 18.53 5.24
N GLU A 150 -2.26 17.61 5.97
CA GLU A 150 -2.13 17.74 7.43
C GLU A 150 -1.43 19.02 7.85
N PHE A 151 -0.35 19.39 7.18
CA PHE A 151 0.37 20.63 7.46
C PHE A 151 -0.50 21.88 7.19
N ILE A 152 -1.23 21.88 6.07
CA ILE A 152 -2.13 22.97 5.71
C ILE A 152 -3.27 23.09 6.75
N LEU A 153 -3.91 21.97 7.10
CA LEU A 153 -4.99 21.95 8.08
C LEU A 153 -4.53 22.40 9.46
N GLN A 154 -3.35 21.97 9.92
CA GLN A 154 -2.78 22.44 11.19
C GLN A 154 -2.56 23.95 11.22
N ARG A 155 -2.17 24.54 10.07
CA ARG A 155 -2.02 26.00 9.94
C ARG A 155 -3.38 26.72 9.92
N LEU A 156 -4.34 26.23 9.14
CA LEU A 156 -5.66 26.84 8.99
C LEU A 156 -6.48 26.75 10.29
N LEU A 157 -6.37 25.64 11.00
CA LEU A 157 -7.13 25.38 12.22
C LEU A 157 -6.40 25.82 13.49
N HIS A 158 -5.27 26.53 13.37
CA HIS A 158 -4.48 27.04 14.48
C HIS A 158 -4.16 25.99 15.56
N GLY A 159 -3.91 24.74 15.12
CA GLY A 159 -3.57 23.62 16.00
C GLY A 159 -4.75 22.84 16.56
N ALA A 160 -5.99 23.13 16.15
CA ALA A 160 -7.15 22.29 16.48
C ALA A 160 -7.06 20.90 15.82
N ASP A 161 -7.95 19.98 16.23
CA ASP A 161 -7.93 18.60 15.70
C ASP A 161 -8.25 18.58 14.20
N THR A 162 -7.38 17.92 13.45
CA THR A 162 -7.46 17.78 12.00
C THR A 162 -8.20 16.52 11.54
N LEU A 163 -8.63 15.64 12.47
CA LEU A 163 -9.24 14.36 12.10
C LEU A 163 -10.49 14.51 11.24
N LEU A 164 -11.43 15.36 11.64
CA LEU A 164 -12.67 15.50 10.90
C LEU A 164 -12.44 16.06 9.48
N PRO A 165 -11.72 17.18 9.28
CA PRO A 165 -11.47 17.66 7.92
C PRO A 165 -10.62 16.71 7.08
N GLN A 166 -9.65 16.01 7.68
CA GLN A 166 -8.92 14.94 7.01
C GLN A 166 -9.85 13.79 6.59
N GLY A 167 -10.80 13.42 7.47
CA GLY A 167 -11.79 12.39 7.19
C GLY A 167 -12.70 12.76 6.01
N LEU A 168 -13.22 13.97 5.99
CA LEU A 168 -14.06 14.48 4.89
C LEU A 168 -13.26 14.48 3.57
N PHE A 169 -12.04 15.00 3.60
CA PHE A 169 -11.17 15.02 2.42
C PHE A 169 -10.84 13.60 1.93
N SER A 170 -10.58 12.66 2.86
CA SER A 170 -10.30 11.28 2.51
C SER A 170 -11.50 10.57 1.88
N GLY A 171 -12.72 10.87 2.33
CA GLY A 171 -13.96 10.36 1.74
C GLY A 171 -14.17 10.85 0.32
N VAL A 172 -13.93 12.14 0.07
CA VAL A 172 -13.98 12.72 -1.29
C VAL A 172 -12.95 12.06 -2.19
N LEU A 173 -11.69 11.91 -1.74
CA LEU A 173 -10.64 11.27 -2.54
C LEU A 173 -10.95 9.80 -2.81
N LEU A 174 -11.50 9.07 -1.85
CA LEU A 174 -11.92 7.67 -2.06
C LEU A 174 -12.98 7.56 -3.14
N TRP A 175 -13.98 8.45 -3.12
CA TRP A 175 -15.01 8.49 -4.15
C TRP A 175 -14.44 8.85 -5.54
N VAL A 176 -13.57 9.87 -5.60
CA VAL A 176 -12.88 10.24 -6.85
C VAL A 176 -12.02 9.09 -7.38
N GLY A 177 -11.22 8.45 -6.51
CA GLY A 177 -10.40 7.30 -6.89
C GLY A 177 -11.23 6.15 -7.46
N TRP A 178 -12.35 5.82 -6.81
CA TRP A 178 -13.30 4.82 -7.30
C TRP A 178 -13.86 5.18 -8.68
N ARG A 179 -14.29 6.44 -8.88
CA ARG A 179 -14.76 6.91 -10.20
C ARG A 179 -13.66 6.84 -11.25
N CYS A 180 -12.43 7.17 -10.91
CA CYS A 180 -11.27 6.99 -11.79
C CYS A 180 -11.06 5.52 -12.18
N GLY A 181 -11.18 4.59 -11.21
CA GLY A 181 -11.11 3.16 -11.47
C GLY A 181 -12.16 2.68 -12.45
N LEU A 182 -13.42 3.08 -12.25
CA LEU A 182 -14.53 2.75 -13.16
C LEU A 182 -14.34 3.32 -14.57
N ALA A 183 -13.70 4.48 -14.69
CA ALA A 183 -13.40 5.12 -15.97
C ALA A 183 -12.11 4.61 -16.63
N GLY A 184 -11.37 3.69 -16.01
CA GLY A 184 -10.05 3.24 -16.46
C GLY A 184 -8.97 4.33 -16.42
N TRP A 185 -9.20 5.44 -15.70
CA TRP A 185 -8.27 6.55 -15.60
C TRP A 185 -7.30 6.35 -14.43
N ASN A 186 -6.03 6.22 -14.73
CA ASN A 186 -4.99 6.07 -13.71
C ASN A 186 -3.65 6.68 -14.16
N VAL A 187 -3.70 7.92 -14.63
CA VAL A 187 -2.49 8.65 -15.04
C VAL A 187 -1.55 8.79 -13.85
N TRP A 188 -0.31 8.36 -14.01
CA TRP A 188 0.74 8.36 -12.97
C TRP A 188 0.34 7.68 -11.64
N GLY A 189 -0.63 6.77 -11.64
CA GLY A 189 -1.09 6.11 -10.43
C GLY A 189 -1.93 7.00 -9.50
N LEU A 190 -2.35 8.19 -9.94
CA LEU A 190 -3.09 9.15 -9.12
C LEU A 190 -4.47 8.63 -8.70
N GLY A 191 -5.14 7.85 -9.56
CA GLY A 191 -6.42 7.21 -9.21
C GLY A 191 -6.26 6.24 -8.04
N ILE A 192 -5.20 5.42 -8.06
CA ILE A 192 -4.85 4.49 -6.96
C ILE A 192 -4.51 5.29 -5.68
N ALA A 193 -3.68 6.33 -5.81
CA ALA A 193 -3.30 7.16 -4.67
C ALA A 193 -4.52 7.83 -4.02
N ALA A 194 -5.49 8.31 -4.80
CA ALA A 194 -6.74 8.86 -4.27
C ALA A 194 -7.53 7.82 -3.47
N SER A 195 -7.69 6.60 -4.00
CA SER A 195 -8.34 5.50 -3.27
C SER A 195 -7.61 5.15 -1.97
N CYS A 196 -6.29 5.03 -2.03
CA CYS A 196 -5.46 4.60 -0.89
C CYS A 196 -5.27 5.69 0.17
N TYR A 197 -5.57 6.96 -0.13
CA TYR A 197 -5.50 8.05 0.85
C TYR A 197 -6.41 7.79 2.06
N CYS A 198 -7.62 7.30 1.83
CA CYS A 198 -8.56 6.96 2.90
C CYS A 198 -8.04 5.81 3.77
N LEU A 199 -7.37 4.82 3.18
CA LEU A 199 -6.75 3.72 3.92
C LEU A 199 -5.63 4.23 4.84
N PHE A 200 -4.82 5.15 4.35
CA PHE A 200 -3.78 5.80 5.15
C PHE A 200 -4.40 6.61 6.30
N TYR A 201 -5.44 7.40 6.04
CA TYR A 201 -6.19 8.11 7.06
C TYR A 201 -6.76 7.16 8.13
N LEU A 202 -7.38 6.03 7.74
CA LEU A 202 -7.87 5.03 8.68
C LEU A 202 -6.77 4.54 9.62
N GLY A 203 -5.56 4.36 9.12
CA GLY A 203 -4.41 4.01 9.96
C GLY A 203 -4.13 5.04 11.05
N THR A 204 -4.26 6.34 10.75
CA THR A 204 -4.08 7.40 11.75
C THR A 204 -5.22 7.42 12.78
N VAL A 205 -6.46 7.17 12.34
CA VAL A 205 -7.62 7.04 13.24
C VAL A 205 -7.46 5.85 14.18
N LEU A 206 -7.15 4.69 13.63
CA LEU A 206 -6.96 3.45 14.40
C LEU A 206 -5.88 3.61 15.47
N ARG A 207 -4.78 4.32 15.18
CA ARG A 207 -3.77 4.63 16.17
C ARG A 207 -4.30 5.42 17.36
N ARG A 208 -5.24 6.35 17.14
CA ARG A 208 -5.82 7.19 18.21
C ARG A 208 -6.91 6.47 18.99
N THR A 209 -7.62 5.53 18.36
CA THR A 209 -8.80 4.86 18.94
C THR A 209 -8.49 3.49 19.53
N THR A 210 -7.40 2.85 19.12
CA THR A 210 -7.06 1.51 19.59
C THR A 210 -6.62 1.54 21.05
N ARG A 211 -7.35 0.81 21.90
CA ARG A 211 -7.02 0.59 23.30
C ARG A 211 -6.20 -0.71 23.43
N GLU A 212 -5.17 -0.70 24.29
CA GLU A 212 -4.23 -1.82 24.43
C GLU A 212 -4.78 -3.00 25.24
N SER A 213 -5.77 -2.77 26.12
CA SER A 213 -6.26 -3.76 27.08
C SER A 213 -7.55 -4.44 26.63
N ILE A 214 -7.45 -5.37 25.66
CA ILE A 214 -8.57 -6.28 25.34
C ILE A 214 -8.24 -7.67 25.89
N PRO A 215 -9.14 -8.31 26.67
CA PRO A 215 -8.95 -9.68 27.16
C PRO A 215 -8.71 -10.69 26.03
N THR A 216 -7.85 -11.69 26.25
CA THR A 216 -7.42 -12.64 25.21
C THR A 216 -8.59 -13.39 24.56
N TYR A 217 -9.63 -13.75 25.32
CA TYR A 217 -10.79 -14.43 24.77
C TYR A 217 -11.60 -13.57 23.79
N GLN A 218 -11.68 -12.24 24.05
CA GLN A 218 -12.33 -11.29 23.14
C GLN A 218 -11.54 -11.12 21.84
N ARG A 219 -10.21 -11.23 21.89
CA ARG A 219 -9.36 -11.20 20.70
C ARG A 219 -9.69 -12.33 19.74
N GLY A 220 -9.88 -13.55 20.26
CA GLY A 220 -10.30 -14.70 19.45
C GLY A 220 -11.65 -14.47 18.78
N ILE A 221 -12.62 -13.90 19.51
CA ILE A 221 -13.95 -13.57 18.97
C ILE A 221 -13.84 -12.53 17.85
N PHE A 222 -13.05 -11.46 18.05
CA PHE A 222 -12.86 -10.44 17.03
C PHE A 222 -12.15 -10.98 15.78
N ALA A 223 -11.12 -11.82 15.96
CA ALA A 223 -10.46 -12.48 14.84
C ALA A 223 -11.41 -13.39 14.05
N ALA A 224 -12.20 -14.21 14.75
CA ALA A 224 -13.18 -15.10 14.11
C ALA A 224 -14.28 -14.30 13.38
N ALA A 225 -14.79 -13.23 13.99
CA ALA A 225 -15.78 -12.35 13.36
C ALA A 225 -15.19 -11.65 12.13
N ALA A 226 -13.98 -11.11 12.21
CA ALA A 226 -13.30 -10.49 11.09
C ALA A 226 -13.05 -11.48 9.94
N PHE A 227 -12.63 -12.69 10.26
CA PHE A 227 -12.46 -13.77 9.28
C PHE A 227 -13.78 -14.13 8.59
N ALA A 228 -14.87 -14.29 9.35
CA ALA A 228 -16.20 -14.56 8.80
C ALA A 228 -16.68 -13.43 7.87
N VAL A 229 -16.47 -12.15 8.27
CA VAL A 229 -16.77 -11.00 7.43
C VAL A 229 -15.99 -11.04 6.12
N LEU A 230 -14.69 -11.35 6.17
CA LEU A 230 -13.86 -11.46 4.96
C LEU A 230 -14.33 -12.62 4.06
N LEU A 231 -14.73 -13.76 4.62
CA LEU A 231 -15.30 -14.86 3.83
C LEU A 231 -16.58 -14.44 3.10
N ILE A 232 -17.47 -13.71 3.79
CA ILE A 232 -18.71 -13.18 3.20
C ILE A 232 -18.37 -12.18 2.09
N LEU A 233 -17.48 -11.21 2.37
CA LEU A 233 -17.06 -10.20 1.40
C LEU A 233 -16.41 -10.85 0.17
N GLY A 234 -15.59 -11.88 0.34
CA GLY A 234 -14.97 -12.60 -0.77
C GLY A 234 -15.97 -13.31 -1.69
N ARG A 235 -17.23 -13.54 -1.23
CA ARG A 235 -18.32 -14.05 -2.07
C ARG A 235 -19.12 -12.94 -2.75
N LEU A 236 -19.07 -11.72 -2.22
CA LEU A 236 -19.84 -10.57 -2.70
C LEU A 236 -19.07 -9.67 -3.67
N GLY A 237 -17.74 -9.74 -3.68
CA GLY A 237 -16.95 -8.86 -4.52
C GLY A 237 -15.45 -9.10 -4.40
N SER A 238 -14.69 -8.21 -5.01
CA SER A 238 -13.23 -8.29 -5.07
C SER A 238 -12.56 -6.93 -4.82
N VAL A 239 -11.25 -6.99 -4.49
CA VAL A 239 -10.37 -5.83 -4.38
C VAL A 239 -9.11 -6.09 -5.20
N GLY A 240 -8.88 -5.25 -6.21
CA GLY A 240 -7.68 -5.24 -7.04
C GLY A 240 -7.03 -3.86 -7.05
N LEU A 241 -6.41 -3.46 -5.95
CA LEU A 241 -5.85 -2.09 -5.80
C LEU A 241 -4.81 -1.75 -6.86
N ALA A 242 -4.05 -2.72 -7.37
CA ALA A 242 -3.07 -2.49 -8.44
C ALA A 242 -3.70 -1.91 -9.72
N GLY A 243 -4.91 -2.36 -10.05
CA GLY A 243 -5.70 -1.84 -11.17
C GLY A 243 -6.71 -0.78 -10.77
N ASN A 244 -6.69 -0.30 -9.54
CA ASN A 244 -7.71 0.59 -8.96
C ASN A 244 -9.14 0.04 -9.08
N GLY A 245 -9.28 -1.31 -9.12
CA GLY A 245 -10.54 -2.02 -9.25
C GLY A 245 -11.02 -2.55 -7.90
N TYR A 246 -12.20 -2.14 -7.45
CA TYR A 246 -12.88 -2.69 -6.28
C TYR A 246 -14.39 -2.43 -6.37
N SER A 247 -15.18 -3.32 -5.77
CA SER A 247 -16.64 -3.37 -5.94
C SER A 247 -17.34 -2.06 -5.57
N SER A 248 -16.94 -1.43 -4.45
CA SER A 248 -17.41 -0.10 -4.03
C SER A 248 -16.52 0.48 -2.93
N PRO A 249 -16.58 1.81 -2.67
CA PRO A 249 -15.89 2.43 -1.55
C PRO A 249 -16.17 1.78 -0.21
N ILE A 250 -17.44 1.48 0.10
CA ILE A 250 -17.84 0.83 1.35
C ILE A 250 -17.26 -0.58 1.44
N PHE A 251 -17.26 -1.32 0.33
CA PHE A 251 -16.70 -2.67 0.25
C PHE A 251 -15.19 -2.64 0.57
N LEU A 252 -14.43 -1.71 -0.05
CA LEU A 252 -13.00 -1.56 0.22
C LEU A 252 -12.74 -1.25 1.70
N LEU A 253 -13.50 -0.34 2.31
CA LEU A 253 -13.35 0.01 3.71
C LEU A 253 -13.67 -1.16 4.63
N ALA A 254 -14.76 -1.88 4.38
CA ALA A 254 -15.17 -3.03 5.18
C ALA A 254 -14.12 -4.16 5.12
N ALA A 255 -13.65 -4.51 3.92
CA ALA A 255 -12.62 -5.51 3.72
C ALA A 255 -11.28 -5.13 4.39
N SER A 256 -10.87 -3.85 4.25
CA SER A 256 -9.65 -3.33 4.84
C SER A 256 -9.69 -3.33 6.37
N LEU A 257 -10.81 -2.92 6.98
CA LEU A 257 -10.98 -2.91 8.43
C LEU A 257 -11.07 -4.34 8.99
N ALA A 258 -11.80 -5.23 8.34
CA ALA A 258 -11.84 -6.64 8.75
C ALA A 258 -10.44 -7.28 8.66
N GLY A 259 -9.70 -7.03 7.57
CA GLY A 259 -8.32 -7.49 7.41
C GLY A 259 -7.37 -6.92 8.47
N TRP A 260 -7.52 -5.65 8.81
CA TRP A 260 -6.76 -5.03 9.91
C TRP A 260 -7.01 -5.73 11.23
N VAL A 261 -8.29 -5.95 11.60
CA VAL A 261 -8.65 -6.64 12.86
C VAL A 261 -8.07 -8.04 12.87
N LEU A 262 -8.28 -8.82 11.80
CA LEU A 262 -7.78 -10.19 11.70
C LEU A 262 -6.26 -10.26 11.91
N VAL A 263 -5.50 -9.44 11.16
CA VAL A 263 -4.02 -9.46 11.23
C VAL A 263 -3.53 -8.90 12.56
N ARG A 264 -4.19 -7.89 13.13
CA ARG A 264 -3.81 -7.34 14.43
C ARG A 264 -3.99 -8.34 15.55
N GLU A 265 -5.12 -9.04 15.59
CA GLU A 265 -5.36 -10.04 16.64
C GLU A 265 -4.42 -11.26 16.47
N ALA A 266 -4.12 -11.67 15.24
CA ALA A 266 -3.08 -12.68 14.97
C ALA A 266 -1.69 -12.21 15.45
N ALA A 267 -1.34 -10.94 15.17
CA ALA A 267 -0.08 -10.34 15.63
C ALA A 267 0.02 -10.26 17.16
N CYS A 268 -1.07 -9.96 17.85
CA CYS A 268 -1.11 -9.95 19.31
C CYS A 268 -0.86 -11.34 19.93
N LEU A 269 -1.20 -12.42 19.23
CA LEU A 269 -0.92 -13.79 19.67
C LEU A 269 0.54 -14.18 19.45
N THR A 270 1.20 -13.59 18.46
CA THR A 270 2.60 -13.89 18.11
C THR A 270 3.61 -12.93 18.74
N ALA A 271 3.18 -11.71 19.08
CA ALA A 271 4.04 -10.66 19.64
C ALA A 271 4.62 -10.92 21.05
N PRO A 272 4.03 -11.75 21.93
CA PRO A 272 4.61 -11.99 23.27
C PRO A 272 5.78 -12.95 23.27
N LEU A 273 6.17 -13.55 22.18
CA LEU A 273 7.43 -14.28 22.14
C LEU A 273 8.57 -13.26 22.28
N PRO A 274 9.27 -13.21 23.44
CA PRO A 274 10.38 -12.30 23.58
C PRO A 274 11.39 -12.68 22.50
N CYS A 275 11.54 -11.82 21.49
CA CYS A 275 12.73 -11.91 20.67
C CYS A 275 13.90 -11.89 21.61
N VAL A 276 14.59 -13.01 21.67
CA VAL A 276 15.86 -13.14 22.36
C VAL A 276 16.69 -11.91 22.02
N ARG A 277 17.00 -11.13 23.06
CA ARG A 277 17.88 -9.98 22.97
C ARG A 277 19.27 -10.41 22.57
#